data_16ecdb767eb9361406d2e15ba289a62a
#
_entry.id   16ecdb767eb9361406d2e15ba289a62a
#
_cell.length_a   1.000
_cell.length_b   1.000
_cell.length_c   1.000
_cell.angle_alpha   90.00
_cell.angle_beta   90.00
_cell.angle_gamma   90.00
#
_symmetry.space_group_name_H-M   'P 1'
#
loop_
_entity.id
_entity.type
_entity.pdbx_description
1 polymer ?
#
loop_
_entity_poly.entity_id
_entity_poly.type
_entity_poly.pdbx_seq_one_letter_code
_entity_poly.pdbx_strand_id
1 'polypeptide(L)'
;METLIAENFEEQDLPFKVNRISPNIGAELLEIDLRKDFDEKTYKSIYQALLIYKVIFFRDQNLSTEEHLKFAKKFGELEVHPFAPHKEGYPEVLSITHNEKSKGRENTWHSDVTWREQPSLGSILRMIEGPQVGGDTLFSDMCMAYDGLSDEVKKKLEGA
;
A
#
# COMPACT_ATOMS: atom_id res chain seq x y z
N MET A 1 20.25 6.11 4.62
CA MET A 1 18.82 5.90 4.97
C MET A 1 18.83 5.32 6.36
N GLU A 2 18.67 6.19 7.37
CA GLU A 2 18.65 5.74 8.77
C GLU A 2 17.42 4.84 8.96
N THR A 3 17.66 3.69 9.54
CA THR A 3 16.67 2.70 9.91
C THR A 3 15.69 3.35 10.90
N LEU A 4 14.56 3.84 10.42
CA LEU A 4 13.41 4.24 11.24
C LEU A 4 12.75 2.96 11.77
N ILE A 5 13.47 2.26 12.65
CA ILE A 5 12.89 1.22 13.49
C ILE A 5 11.90 1.93 14.41
N ALA A 6 10.70 1.39 14.51
CA ALA A 6 9.63 1.86 15.37
C ALA A 6 10.04 1.73 16.86
N GLU A 7 10.87 2.64 17.33
CA GLU A 7 11.14 2.79 18.75
C GLU A 7 9.89 3.42 19.38
N ASN A 8 9.15 2.63 20.15
CA ASN A 8 8.04 3.05 21.03
C ASN A 8 6.90 3.85 20.37
N PHE A 9 6.35 3.30 19.27
CA PHE A 9 5.16 3.85 18.68
C PHE A 9 3.91 3.40 19.46
N GLU A 10 3.21 4.32 20.09
CA GLU A 10 1.91 4.06 20.70
C GLU A 10 0.80 4.64 19.81
N GLU A 11 -0.27 3.85 19.57
CA GLU A 11 -1.43 4.29 18.75
C GLU A 11 -2.06 5.60 19.24
N GLN A 12 -1.96 5.86 20.53
CA GLN A 12 -2.49 7.08 21.18
C GLN A 12 -1.76 8.36 20.77
N ASP A 13 -0.57 8.26 20.20
CA ASP A 13 0.23 9.41 19.74
C ASP A 13 -0.07 9.81 18.28
N LEU A 14 -0.93 9.06 17.60
CA LEU A 14 -1.32 9.34 16.22
C LEU A 14 -2.25 10.57 16.15
N PRO A 15 -2.08 11.43 15.13
CA PRO A 15 -2.98 12.55 14.87
C PRO A 15 -4.33 12.14 14.26
N PHE A 16 -4.62 10.83 14.19
CA PHE A 16 -5.82 10.23 13.62
C PHE A 16 -6.18 8.95 14.37
N LYS A 17 -7.42 8.51 14.25
CA LYS A 17 -7.87 7.24 14.82
C LYS A 17 -7.55 6.08 13.90
N VAL A 18 -7.26 4.93 14.52
CA VAL A 18 -6.96 3.69 13.82
C VAL A 18 -8.05 2.66 14.14
N ASN A 19 -8.57 2.02 13.10
CA ASN A 19 -9.46 0.87 13.19
C ASN A 19 -8.77 -0.34 12.55
N ARG A 20 -8.26 -1.26 13.37
CA ARG A 20 -7.65 -2.50 12.87
C ARG A 20 -8.69 -3.37 12.18
N ILE A 21 -8.38 -3.84 10.98
CA ILE A 21 -9.26 -4.73 10.19
C ILE A 21 -9.00 -6.18 10.57
N SER A 22 -7.76 -6.54 10.86
CA SER A 22 -7.39 -7.87 11.31
C SER A 22 -6.30 -7.80 12.41
N PRO A 23 -6.04 -8.90 13.13
CA PRO A 23 -5.05 -8.88 14.21
C PRO A 23 -3.63 -8.51 13.78
N ASN A 24 -3.21 -8.89 12.57
CA ASN A 24 -1.81 -8.83 12.17
C ASN A 24 -1.53 -7.91 10.99
N ILE A 25 -2.52 -7.63 10.15
CA ILE A 25 -2.36 -6.84 8.93
C ILE A 25 -3.63 -6.04 8.62
N GLY A 26 -3.46 -4.82 8.16
CA GLY A 26 -4.54 -3.97 7.71
C GLY A 26 -5.17 -3.10 8.79
N ALA A 27 -5.20 -1.80 8.54
CA ALA A 27 -5.90 -0.84 9.37
C ALA A 27 -6.54 0.27 8.53
N GLU A 28 -7.67 0.77 8.97
CA GLU A 28 -8.28 1.99 8.45
C GLU A 28 -7.80 3.19 9.28
N LEU A 29 -7.32 4.21 8.61
CA LEU A 29 -6.99 5.49 9.22
C LEU A 29 -8.19 6.42 9.08
N LEU A 30 -8.82 6.74 10.20
CA LEU A 30 -10.07 7.48 10.25
C LEU A 30 -9.84 8.98 10.46
N GLU A 31 -10.83 9.78 10.08
CA GLU A 31 -10.83 11.23 10.29
C GLU A 31 -9.71 11.97 9.52
N ILE A 32 -9.25 11.37 8.42
CA ILE A 32 -8.27 11.94 7.50
C ILE A 32 -8.95 12.29 6.18
N ASP A 33 -8.67 13.48 5.66
CA ASP A 33 -9.06 13.94 4.32
C ASP A 33 -7.79 14.18 3.49
N LEU A 34 -7.48 13.27 2.58
CA LEU A 34 -6.26 13.30 1.77
C LEU A 34 -6.18 14.46 0.76
N ARG A 35 -7.25 15.24 0.59
CA ARG A 35 -7.24 16.48 -0.21
C ARG A 35 -6.52 17.62 0.51
N LYS A 36 -6.42 17.52 1.83
CA LYS A 36 -5.76 18.54 2.67
C LYS A 36 -4.25 18.37 2.66
N ASP A 37 -3.55 19.48 2.82
CA ASP A 37 -2.15 19.44 3.16
C ASP A 37 -1.98 19.11 4.64
N PHE A 38 -1.15 18.14 4.93
CA PHE A 38 -0.75 17.76 6.26
C PHE A 38 0.64 18.32 6.58
N ASP A 39 0.91 18.49 7.85
CA ASP A 39 2.25 18.75 8.34
C ASP A 39 3.14 17.49 8.23
N GLU A 40 4.44 17.69 8.32
CA GLU A 40 5.43 16.60 8.25
C GLU A 40 5.20 15.52 9.33
N LYS A 41 4.71 15.93 10.51
CA LYS A 41 4.41 14.98 11.59
C LYS A 41 3.29 14.02 11.19
N THR A 42 2.22 14.53 10.59
CA THR A 42 1.10 13.71 10.12
C THR A 42 1.53 12.75 9.01
N TYR A 43 2.34 13.20 8.03
CA TYR A 43 2.87 12.30 6.99
C TYR A 43 3.76 11.20 7.57
N LYS A 44 4.64 11.53 8.51
CA LYS A 44 5.45 10.54 9.22
C LYS A 44 4.60 9.54 9.98
N SER A 45 3.52 9.99 10.61
CA SER A 45 2.58 9.11 11.32
C SER A 45 1.84 8.17 10.37
N ILE A 46 1.43 8.63 9.18
CA ILE A 46 0.83 7.77 8.14
C ILE A 46 1.86 6.73 7.66
N TYR A 47 3.10 7.14 7.42
CA TYR A 47 4.16 6.22 7.03
C TYR A 47 4.45 5.18 8.12
N GLN A 48 4.50 5.57 9.39
CA GLN A 48 4.65 4.65 10.51
C GLN A 48 3.48 3.68 10.62
N ALA A 49 2.25 4.16 10.44
CA ALA A 49 1.07 3.29 10.39
C ALA A 49 1.19 2.25 9.25
N LEU A 50 1.69 2.64 8.06
CA LEU A 50 1.96 1.70 6.97
C LEU A 50 2.99 0.63 7.39
N LEU A 51 4.07 1.00 8.07
CA LEU A 51 5.08 0.03 8.52
C LEU A 51 4.55 -0.94 9.58
N ILE A 52 3.65 -0.47 10.46
CA ILE A 52 3.07 -1.28 11.51
C ILE A 52 1.98 -2.21 10.97
N TYR A 53 1.03 -1.64 10.24
CA TYR A 53 -0.14 -2.37 9.75
C TYR A 53 0.04 -2.97 8.36
N LYS A 54 1.13 -2.63 7.63
CA LYS A 54 1.55 -3.15 6.33
C LYS A 54 0.61 -2.83 5.17
N VAL A 55 -0.67 -2.69 5.45
CA VAL A 55 -1.71 -2.19 4.53
C VAL A 55 -2.59 -1.21 5.29
N ILE A 56 -2.75 -0.02 4.77
CA ILE A 56 -3.61 1.01 5.36
C ILE A 56 -4.68 1.46 4.38
N PHE A 57 -5.85 1.78 4.91
CA PHE A 57 -7.01 2.16 4.11
C PHE A 57 -7.52 3.53 4.54
N PHE A 58 -7.96 4.29 3.56
CA PHE A 58 -8.61 5.58 3.73
C PHE A 58 -9.97 5.50 3.03
N ARG A 59 -11.06 5.55 3.79
CA ARG A 59 -12.42 5.49 3.24
C ARG A 59 -12.88 6.88 2.79
N ASP A 60 -13.84 6.89 1.86
CA ASP A 60 -14.57 8.08 1.42
C ASP A 60 -13.67 9.22 0.88
N GLN A 61 -12.55 8.85 0.24
CA GLN A 61 -11.60 9.79 -0.34
C GLN A 61 -11.98 10.11 -1.79
N ASN A 62 -12.68 11.24 -1.99
CA ASN A 62 -12.98 11.71 -3.34
C ASN A 62 -11.87 12.63 -3.86
N LEU A 63 -10.77 12.03 -4.32
CA LEU A 63 -9.58 12.72 -4.82
C LEU A 63 -9.67 12.98 -6.33
N SER A 64 -9.14 14.09 -6.79
CA SER A 64 -8.71 14.23 -8.20
C SER A 64 -7.44 13.39 -8.45
N THR A 65 -7.04 13.27 -9.70
CA THR A 65 -5.80 12.58 -10.05
C THR A 65 -4.58 13.33 -9.52
N GLU A 66 -4.61 14.65 -9.57
CA GLU A 66 -3.56 15.53 -9.07
C GLU A 66 -3.41 15.40 -7.54
N GLU A 67 -4.54 15.35 -6.82
CA GLU A 67 -4.53 15.16 -5.36
C GLU A 67 -3.98 13.78 -4.98
N HIS A 68 -4.35 12.74 -5.75
CA HIS A 68 -3.80 11.40 -5.56
C HIS A 68 -2.28 11.38 -5.78
N LEU A 69 -1.78 11.97 -6.86
CA LEU A 69 -0.35 12.09 -7.14
C LEU A 69 0.38 12.95 -6.10
N LYS A 70 -0.24 14.05 -5.65
CA LYS A 70 0.31 14.91 -4.61
C LYS A 70 0.53 14.13 -3.31
N PHE A 71 -0.45 13.34 -2.90
CA PHE A 71 -0.33 12.47 -1.73
C PHE A 71 0.76 11.40 -1.94
N ALA A 72 0.76 10.73 -3.08
CA ALA A 72 1.71 9.67 -3.39
C ALA A 72 3.17 10.16 -3.39
N LYS A 73 3.45 11.36 -3.89
CA LYS A 73 4.80 11.99 -3.87
C LYS A 73 5.38 12.19 -2.48
N LYS A 74 4.57 12.13 -1.43
CA LYS A 74 5.06 12.22 -0.04
C LYS A 74 5.78 10.95 0.42
N PHE A 75 5.58 9.85 -0.28
CA PHE A 75 6.23 8.56 0.01
C PHE A 75 7.49 8.32 -0.83
N GLY A 76 7.75 9.15 -1.81
CA GLY A 76 8.93 9.06 -2.67
C GLY A 76 8.67 9.47 -4.11
N GLU A 77 9.66 9.22 -4.97
CA GLU A 77 9.51 9.42 -6.41
C GLU A 77 8.51 8.43 -6.99
N LEU A 78 7.66 8.93 -7.90
CA LEU A 78 6.66 8.10 -8.55
C LEU A 78 7.27 7.38 -9.75
N GLU A 79 6.90 6.13 -9.89
CA GLU A 79 7.37 5.30 -10.98
C GLU A 79 6.41 5.34 -12.18
N VAL A 80 6.98 5.33 -13.39
CA VAL A 80 6.24 5.08 -14.63
C VAL A 80 6.43 3.62 -15.00
N HIS A 81 5.36 2.83 -14.96
CA HIS A 81 5.44 1.40 -15.29
C HIS A 81 5.70 1.22 -16.80
N PRO A 82 6.73 0.44 -17.21
CA PRO A 82 7.18 0.42 -18.60
C PRO A 82 6.22 -0.27 -19.58
N PHE A 83 5.33 -1.13 -19.11
CA PHE A 83 4.50 -1.98 -19.97
C PHE A 83 2.99 -1.85 -19.72
N ALA A 84 2.58 -1.31 -18.59
CA ALA A 84 1.16 -1.21 -18.25
C ALA A 84 0.54 0.08 -18.82
N PRO A 85 -0.74 0.04 -19.20
CA PRO A 85 -1.42 1.24 -19.68
C PRO A 85 -1.55 2.29 -18.57
N HIS A 86 -1.26 3.53 -18.91
CA HIS A 86 -1.41 4.65 -17.99
C HIS A 86 -2.63 5.48 -18.31
N LYS A 87 -3.03 6.27 -17.34
CA LYS A 87 -4.05 7.28 -17.53
C LYS A 87 -3.51 8.37 -18.46
N GLU A 88 -4.32 8.80 -19.42
CA GLU A 88 -3.96 9.90 -20.34
C GLU A 88 -3.57 11.17 -19.57
N GLY A 89 -2.41 11.71 -19.90
CA GLY A 89 -1.83 12.88 -19.24
C GLY A 89 -1.16 12.63 -17.88
N TYR A 90 -1.19 11.38 -17.38
CA TYR A 90 -0.64 10.99 -16.06
C TYR A 90 0.11 9.67 -16.16
N PRO A 91 1.34 9.66 -16.66
CA PRO A 91 2.10 8.42 -16.89
C PRO A 91 2.38 7.61 -15.62
N GLU A 92 2.39 8.23 -14.46
CA GLU A 92 2.58 7.57 -13.16
C GLU A 92 1.30 6.87 -12.65
N VAL A 93 0.16 7.08 -13.31
CA VAL A 93 -1.12 6.50 -12.89
C VAL A 93 -1.52 5.36 -13.82
N LEU A 94 -1.46 4.15 -13.30
CA LEU A 94 -2.00 2.98 -13.98
C LEU A 94 -3.53 2.97 -13.90
N SER A 95 -4.18 2.67 -15.01
CA SER A 95 -5.62 2.43 -15.06
C SER A 95 -5.89 0.93 -15.17
N ILE A 96 -6.41 0.35 -14.09
CA ILE A 96 -6.78 -1.06 -14.05
C ILE A 96 -8.30 -1.13 -14.12
N THR A 97 -8.83 -1.70 -15.20
CA THR A 97 -10.27 -1.83 -15.41
C THR A 97 -10.61 -3.27 -15.75
N HIS A 98 -11.51 -3.85 -14.97
CA HIS A 98 -12.08 -5.16 -15.24
C HIS A 98 -13.56 -5.03 -15.58
N ASN A 99 -14.03 -5.83 -16.53
CA ASN A 99 -15.42 -5.89 -16.93
C ASN A 99 -15.74 -7.28 -17.51
N GLU A 100 -16.95 -7.50 -17.97
CA GLU A 100 -17.36 -8.80 -18.54
C GLU A 100 -16.48 -9.27 -19.73
N LYS A 101 -15.93 -8.34 -20.52
CA LYS A 101 -15.05 -8.61 -21.67
C LYS A 101 -13.58 -8.72 -21.30
N SER A 102 -13.16 -8.04 -20.25
CA SER A 102 -11.78 -7.98 -19.74
C SER A 102 -11.76 -8.39 -18.28
N LYS A 103 -11.89 -9.69 -18.05
CA LYS A 103 -11.78 -10.25 -16.68
C LYS A 103 -10.33 -10.19 -16.22
N GLY A 104 -10.10 -9.78 -14.97
CA GLY A 104 -8.79 -9.89 -14.33
C GLY A 104 -8.31 -11.34 -14.30
N ARG A 105 -7.00 -11.53 -14.45
CA ARG A 105 -6.35 -12.85 -14.41
C ARG A 105 -5.46 -13.01 -13.19
N GLU A 106 -5.26 -11.92 -12.46
CA GLU A 106 -4.40 -11.86 -11.28
C GLU A 106 -5.11 -12.51 -10.09
N ASN A 107 -4.99 -13.83 -10.01
CA ASN A 107 -5.56 -14.65 -8.94
C ASN A 107 -4.47 -15.54 -8.32
N THR A 108 -3.28 -14.99 -8.19
CA THR A 108 -2.13 -15.65 -7.57
C THR A 108 -1.48 -14.71 -6.57
N TRP A 109 -0.95 -15.28 -5.48
CA TRP A 109 -0.13 -14.51 -4.54
C TRP A 109 1.13 -14.01 -5.23
N HIS A 110 1.39 -12.72 -5.14
CA HIS A 110 2.58 -12.08 -5.70
C HIS A 110 2.93 -10.83 -4.90
N SER A 111 4.13 -10.34 -5.11
CA SER A 111 4.55 -8.98 -4.76
C SER A 111 4.92 -8.26 -6.04
N ASP A 112 4.54 -6.98 -6.15
CA ASP A 112 4.80 -6.20 -7.34
C ASP A 112 6.28 -5.88 -7.51
N VAL A 113 6.73 -5.86 -8.77
CA VAL A 113 8.06 -5.43 -9.25
C VAL A 113 9.27 -6.02 -8.50
N THR A 114 9.13 -7.15 -7.82
CA THR A 114 10.21 -7.82 -7.06
C THR A 114 11.33 -8.40 -7.92
N TRP A 115 11.18 -8.38 -9.24
CA TRP A 115 12.24 -8.71 -10.20
C TRP A 115 13.32 -7.62 -10.33
N ARG A 116 13.12 -6.46 -9.72
CA ARG A 116 14.09 -5.36 -9.70
C ARG A 116 15.01 -5.47 -8.51
N GLU A 117 16.25 -5.02 -8.68
CA GLU A 117 17.23 -4.87 -7.60
C GLU A 117 16.73 -3.90 -6.51
N GLN A 118 16.01 -2.86 -6.94
CA GLN A 118 15.35 -1.90 -6.06
C GLN A 118 13.86 -1.84 -6.42
N PRO A 119 13.03 -2.69 -5.84
CA PRO A 119 11.60 -2.66 -6.05
C PRO A 119 10.97 -1.40 -5.46
N SER A 120 9.79 -1.03 -5.98
CA SER A 120 9.02 0.10 -5.45
C SER A 120 8.65 -0.15 -3.98
N LEU A 121 8.62 0.91 -3.17
CA LEU A 121 8.21 0.84 -1.75
C LEU A 121 6.81 0.20 -1.59
N GLY A 122 5.91 0.52 -2.49
CA GLY A 122 4.53 0.03 -2.47
C GLY A 122 3.67 0.71 -3.52
N SER A 123 2.38 0.47 -3.45
CA SER A 123 1.38 1.02 -4.37
C SER A 123 0.33 1.80 -3.59
N ILE A 124 -0.17 2.89 -4.16
CA ILE A 124 -1.31 3.63 -3.63
C ILE A 124 -2.46 3.46 -4.61
N LEU A 125 -3.35 2.54 -4.28
CA LEU A 125 -4.48 2.18 -5.12
C LEU A 125 -5.72 3.01 -4.74
N ARG A 126 -6.36 3.60 -5.75
CA ARG A 126 -7.65 4.27 -5.59
C ARG A 126 -8.74 3.50 -6.30
N MET A 127 -9.73 3.03 -5.56
CA MET A 127 -10.93 2.43 -6.13
C MET A 127 -11.85 3.56 -6.66
N ILE A 128 -12.15 3.53 -7.95
CA ILE A 128 -13.07 4.47 -8.61
C ILE A 128 -14.48 3.86 -8.70
N GLU A 129 -14.54 2.61 -9.11
CA GLU A 129 -15.75 1.84 -9.26
C GLU A 129 -15.48 0.40 -8.85
N GLY A 130 -16.36 -0.19 -8.07
CA GLY A 130 -16.23 -1.57 -7.63
C GLY A 130 -17.56 -2.29 -7.65
N PRO A 131 -17.55 -3.64 -7.70
CA PRO A 131 -18.78 -4.42 -7.61
C PRO A 131 -19.39 -4.29 -6.21
N GLN A 132 -20.71 -4.47 -6.13
CA GLN A 132 -21.42 -4.50 -4.83
C GLN A 132 -21.06 -5.73 -4.00
N VAL A 133 -20.67 -6.82 -4.66
CA VAL A 133 -20.33 -8.10 -4.03
C VAL A 133 -19.14 -8.72 -4.78
N GLY A 134 -18.17 -9.21 -4.03
CA GLY A 134 -16.97 -9.86 -4.57
C GLY A 134 -15.92 -8.87 -5.10
N GLY A 135 -14.90 -9.38 -5.76
CA GLY A 135 -13.77 -8.59 -6.23
C GLY A 135 -12.82 -8.16 -5.12
N ASP A 136 -12.79 -8.92 -4.02
CA ASP A 136 -11.96 -8.62 -2.86
C ASP A 136 -10.47 -8.73 -3.20
N THR A 137 -9.68 -7.82 -2.64
CA THR A 137 -8.23 -7.90 -2.65
C THR A 137 -7.75 -8.51 -1.33
N LEU A 138 -6.95 -9.57 -1.44
CA LEU A 138 -6.39 -10.26 -0.29
C LEU A 138 -4.94 -9.84 -0.08
N PHE A 139 -4.54 -9.67 1.17
CA PHE A 139 -3.18 -9.31 1.55
C PHE A 139 -2.60 -10.35 2.50
N SER A 140 -1.31 -10.62 2.39
CA SER A 140 -0.56 -11.51 3.27
C SER A 140 0.62 -10.78 3.90
N ASP A 141 0.82 -10.98 5.20
CA ASP A 141 1.99 -10.49 5.91
C ASP A 141 3.20 -11.40 5.63
N MET A 142 4.11 -10.93 4.78
CA MET A 142 5.29 -11.70 4.40
C MET A 142 6.33 -11.79 5.50
N CYS A 143 6.38 -10.86 6.46
CA CYS A 143 7.23 -10.99 7.64
C CYS A 143 6.77 -12.16 8.50
N MET A 144 5.47 -12.23 8.82
CA MET A 144 4.91 -13.35 9.57
C MET A 144 5.01 -14.68 8.81
N ALA A 145 4.83 -14.64 7.48
CA ALA A 145 5.00 -15.83 6.65
C ALA A 145 6.44 -16.36 6.75
N TYR A 146 7.45 -15.50 6.68
CA TYR A 146 8.85 -15.86 6.85
C TYR A 146 9.12 -16.36 8.28
N ASP A 147 8.64 -15.65 9.30
CA ASP A 147 8.85 -16.01 10.70
C ASP A 147 8.26 -17.38 11.05
N GLY A 148 7.16 -17.75 10.40
CA GLY A 148 6.51 -19.06 10.53
C GLY A 148 7.23 -20.23 9.83
N LEU A 149 8.26 -19.97 9.03
CA LEU A 149 9.03 -21.03 8.37
C LEU A 149 9.91 -21.79 9.37
N SER A 150 10.15 -23.07 9.09
CA SER A 150 11.14 -23.85 9.85
C SER A 150 12.55 -23.33 9.60
N ASP A 151 13.45 -23.55 10.57
CA ASP A 151 14.87 -23.15 10.47
C ASP A 151 15.55 -23.79 9.25
N GLU A 152 15.15 -25.01 8.87
CA GLU A 152 15.66 -25.67 7.67
C GLU A 152 15.30 -24.90 6.40
N VAL A 153 14.07 -24.41 6.29
CA VAL A 153 13.62 -23.62 5.13
C VAL A 153 14.28 -22.25 5.12
N LYS A 154 14.36 -21.57 6.27
CA LYS A 154 15.06 -20.28 6.39
C LYS A 154 16.50 -20.37 5.92
N LYS A 155 17.25 -21.42 6.34
CA LYS A 155 18.63 -21.67 5.88
C LYS A 155 18.76 -21.87 4.37
N LYS A 156 17.75 -22.48 3.72
CA LYS A 156 17.75 -22.65 2.26
C LYS A 156 17.50 -21.33 1.51
N LEU A 157 16.87 -20.35 2.17
CA LEU A 157 16.60 -19.02 1.60
C LEU A 157 17.76 -18.03 1.83
N GLU A 158 18.68 -18.34 2.75
CA GLU A 158 19.86 -17.52 2.98
C GLU A 158 20.76 -17.52 1.73
N GLY A 159 20.90 -16.34 1.10
CA GLY A 159 21.73 -16.16 -0.10
C GLY A 159 21.08 -16.54 -1.42
N ALA A 160 19.74 -16.74 -1.43
CA ALA A 160 18.96 -16.99 -2.65
C ALA A 160 18.65 -15.71 -3.43
#